data_934661b2ea938014922efae91e93d74d
#
_entry.id   934661b2ea938014922efae91e93d74d
#
_cell.length_a   1.000
_cell.length_b   1.000
_cell.length_c   1.000
_cell.angle_alpha   90.00
_cell.angle_beta   90.00
_cell.angle_gamma   90.00
#
_symmetry.space_group_name_H-M   'P 1'
#
loop_
_entity.id
_entity.type
_entity.pdbx_description
1 polymer ?
#
loop_
_entity_poly.entity_id
_entity_poly.type
_entity_poly.pdbx_seq_one_letter_code
_entity_poly.pdbx_strand_id
1 'polypeptide(L)'
;MPSQATLFLGVLIGAACAAEPINFSRQIRPILSENCIACHGPDEKGRKGKLRLDDEQDAKRDRKGDFVILPGKPEQSELIKRIESTDPDDVMPPPKQHKTIPPAQLALLKEWIKQGAVWGRHWAYEPVARPSVPKNGEANPVDAFLAERQKQEDLKWSAEAAKHVLIRRVALDVTGLPPTPEELTQLTKATHAEVVTHFLAKPAYGEHWARQWLDLARYADSAGYPSDPGRVIWAYRDWVIKALNKNQPFDQFAVEQLAGDLLPNATEDQVIATAFHRNTMTQNEGGTSDEEFRNAAVIDRVNTTYAVFMGTTMACAQCHTHKYDPITITEYFQSYAFLNQSADSDKRDEAPLHEIYPPGVKAQREQWMKDSAAAEAIFKKPDPAWLAGFDEWLALKPKLAEKQLKAA
;
A
#
# COMPACT_ATOMS: atom_id res chain seq x y z
N MET A 1 -49.38 -62.27 39.19
CA MET A 1 -48.27 -61.28 39.29
C MET A 1 -48.32 -60.46 38.01
N PRO A 2 -48.70 -59.18 38.04
CA PRO A 2 -48.81 -58.34 36.84
C PRO A 2 -47.47 -57.71 36.46
N SER A 3 -47.15 -57.76 35.17
CA SER A 3 -46.02 -57.14 34.52
C SER A 3 -46.22 -55.64 34.43
N GLN A 4 -45.22 -54.87 34.89
CA GLN A 4 -45.18 -53.41 34.75
C GLN A 4 -44.56 -53.09 33.38
N ALA A 5 -45.34 -52.50 32.49
CA ALA A 5 -44.88 -51.91 31.29
C ALA A 5 -44.37 -50.45 31.56
N THR A 6 -43.07 -50.25 31.45
CA THR A 6 -42.44 -48.92 31.57
C THR A 6 -42.55 -48.16 30.23
N LEU A 7 -43.37 -47.11 30.18
CA LEU A 7 -43.46 -46.19 29.04
C LEU A 7 -42.23 -45.30 28.99
N PHE A 8 -41.35 -45.44 28.00
CA PHE A 8 -40.29 -44.45 27.73
C PHE A 8 -40.88 -43.32 26.91
N LEU A 9 -41.03 -42.15 27.54
CA LEU A 9 -41.39 -40.89 26.86
C LEU A 9 -40.14 -40.30 26.28
N GLY A 10 -39.90 -40.52 24.97
CA GLY A 10 -38.80 -39.91 24.23
C GLY A 10 -39.06 -38.43 24.02
N VAL A 11 -38.31 -37.57 24.72
CA VAL A 11 -38.28 -36.13 24.48
C VAL A 11 -37.43 -35.92 23.22
N LEU A 12 -38.04 -35.64 22.07
CA LEU A 12 -37.41 -35.12 20.87
C LEU A 12 -37.00 -33.70 21.15
N ILE A 13 -35.75 -33.49 21.59
CA ILE A 13 -35.10 -32.15 21.58
C ILE A 13 -34.79 -31.84 20.11
N GLY A 14 -35.68 -31.09 19.47
CA GLY A 14 -35.42 -30.50 18.17
C GLY A 14 -34.22 -29.54 18.31
N ALA A 15 -33.09 -29.92 17.75
CA ALA A 15 -31.97 -29.00 17.56
C ALA A 15 -32.47 -27.86 16.64
N ALA A 16 -32.85 -26.73 17.24
CA ALA A 16 -33.04 -25.52 16.46
C ALA A 16 -31.69 -25.18 15.80
N CYS A 17 -31.61 -25.34 14.49
CA CYS A 17 -30.49 -24.88 13.69
C CYS A 17 -30.44 -23.37 13.89
N ALA A 18 -29.60 -22.88 14.80
CA ALA A 18 -29.39 -21.47 14.97
C ALA A 18 -28.83 -20.94 13.65
N ALA A 19 -29.56 -20.02 13.02
CA ALA A 19 -29.08 -19.36 11.82
C ALA A 19 -27.70 -18.76 12.10
N GLU A 20 -26.76 -18.93 11.16
CA GLU A 20 -25.42 -18.35 11.33
C GLU A 20 -25.52 -16.85 11.56
N PRO A 21 -24.73 -16.28 12.48
CA PRO A 21 -24.77 -14.84 12.77
C PRO A 21 -24.35 -14.06 11.53
N ILE A 22 -25.17 -13.08 11.15
CA ILE A 22 -24.89 -12.23 10.00
C ILE A 22 -23.69 -11.35 10.30
N ASN A 23 -22.68 -11.41 9.43
CA ASN A 23 -21.49 -10.56 9.51
C ASN A 23 -21.79 -9.18 8.92
N PHE A 24 -21.83 -8.17 9.78
CA PHE A 24 -22.11 -6.79 9.37
C PHE A 24 -21.16 -6.30 8.28
N SER A 25 -19.85 -6.46 8.47
CA SER A 25 -18.84 -5.90 7.57
C SER A 25 -18.88 -6.52 6.17
N ARG A 26 -19.20 -7.80 6.07
CA ARG A 26 -19.21 -8.53 4.78
C ARG A 26 -20.56 -8.51 4.09
N GLN A 27 -21.65 -8.50 4.84
CA GLN A 27 -22.98 -8.71 4.30
C GLN A 27 -23.88 -7.47 4.35
N ILE A 28 -23.79 -6.65 5.40
CA ILE A 28 -24.67 -5.50 5.62
C ILE A 28 -24.02 -4.20 5.16
N ARG A 29 -22.78 -3.95 5.57
CA ARG A 29 -22.06 -2.71 5.23
C ARG A 29 -22.03 -2.43 3.73
N PRO A 30 -21.79 -3.40 2.82
CA PRO A 30 -21.86 -3.15 1.37
C PRO A 30 -23.23 -2.64 0.92
N ILE A 31 -24.34 -3.19 1.45
CA ILE A 31 -25.70 -2.76 1.13
C ILE A 31 -25.92 -1.31 1.54
N LEU A 32 -25.53 -0.95 2.79
CA LEU A 32 -25.65 0.40 3.30
C LEU A 32 -24.76 1.38 2.52
N SER A 33 -23.51 1.01 2.24
CA SER A 33 -22.56 1.84 1.51
C SER A 33 -23.03 2.15 0.09
N GLU A 34 -23.56 1.15 -0.60
CA GLU A 34 -24.03 1.32 -1.98
C GLU A 34 -25.29 2.18 -2.06
N ASN A 35 -26.24 2.00 -1.13
CA ASN A 35 -27.59 2.54 -1.28
C ASN A 35 -27.90 3.72 -0.36
N CYS A 36 -27.22 3.89 0.77
CA CYS A 36 -27.63 4.79 1.84
C CYS A 36 -26.58 5.86 2.22
N ILE A 37 -25.32 5.47 2.33
CA ILE A 37 -24.25 6.31 2.94
C ILE A 37 -23.98 7.59 2.14
N ALA A 38 -24.19 7.61 0.84
CA ALA A 38 -24.05 8.83 0.04
C ALA A 38 -24.90 10.01 0.58
N CYS A 39 -26.08 9.71 1.16
CA CYS A 39 -26.99 10.72 1.73
C CYS A 39 -27.07 10.63 3.27
N HIS A 40 -26.73 9.50 3.86
CA HIS A 40 -26.82 9.23 5.30
C HIS A 40 -25.46 8.77 5.86
N GLY A 41 -24.39 9.46 5.50
CA GLY A 41 -23.01 9.13 5.86
C GLY A 41 -22.27 10.28 6.56
N PRO A 42 -20.93 10.19 6.57
CA PRO A 42 -20.09 11.11 7.33
C PRO A 42 -20.01 12.52 6.73
N ASP A 43 -20.29 12.71 5.45
CA ASP A 43 -20.22 14.01 4.79
C ASP A 43 -21.36 14.92 5.29
N GLU A 44 -21.03 15.96 6.04
CA GLU A 44 -22.00 16.89 6.63
C GLU A 44 -22.74 17.71 5.58
N LYS A 45 -22.10 18.08 4.48
CA LYS A 45 -22.70 18.90 3.42
C LYS A 45 -23.72 18.10 2.61
N GLY A 46 -23.46 16.82 2.38
CA GLY A 46 -24.32 15.91 1.66
C GLY A 46 -25.41 15.26 2.51
N ARG A 47 -25.27 15.28 3.85
CA ARG A 47 -26.10 14.52 4.78
C ARG A 47 -27.55 14.98 4.80
N LYS A 48 -28.46 14.04 4.61
CA LYS A 48 -29.91 14.26 4.66
C LYS A 48 -30.49 13.73 5.98
N GLY A 49 -31.55 14.38 6.50
CA GLY A 49 -32.23 13.95 7.70
C GLY A 49 -31.39 13.96 8.98
N LYS A 50 -30.21 14.56 8.98
CA LYS A 50 -29.25 14.50 10.10
C LYS A 50 -29.01 13.07 10.59
N LEU A 51 -28.99 12.10 9.67
CA LEU A 51 -28.88 10.66 9.93
C LEU A 51 -27.54 10.14 9.44
N ARG A 52 -26.87 9.32 10.28
CA ARG A 52 -25.66 8.55 9.94
C ARG A 52 -25.95 7.06 10.01
N LEU A 53 -25.90 6.39 8.86
CA LEU A 53 -26.00 4.93 8.76
C LEU A 53 -24.63 4.24 8.68
N ASP A 54 -23.58 5.01 8.77
CA ASP A 54 -22.19 4.55 8.95
C ASP A 54 -21.76 4.56 10.43
N ASP A 55 -22.58 5.12 11.32
CA ASP A 55 -22.35 5.22 12.75
C ASP A 55 -23.44 4.46 13.52
N GLU A 56 -23.02 3.47 14.32
CA GLU A 56 -23.95 2.60 15.06
C GLU A 56 -24.83 3.38 16.05
N GLN A 57 -24.23 4.33 16.76
CA GLN A 57 -24.94 5.07 17.81
C GLN A 57 -26.03 5.96 17.20
N ASP A 58 -25.71 6.63 16.08
CA ASP A 58 -26.69 7.48 15.43
C ASP A 58 -27.79 6.68 14.71
N ALA A 59 -27.45 5.55 14.09
CA ALA A 59 -28.39 4.67 13.43
C ALA A 59 -29.40 4.02 14.39
N LYS A 60 -28.98 3.72 15.61
CA LYS A 60 -29.84 3.11 16.66
C LYS A 60 -30.43 4.12 17.66
N ARG A 61 -30.11 5.41 17.50
CA ARG A 61 -30.58 6.44 18.43
C ARG A 61 -32.10 6.58 18.43
N ASP A 62 -32.66 6.72 19.60
CA ASP A 62 -34.06 7.12 19.78
C ASP A 62 -34.30 8.56 19.24
N ARG A 63 -35.20 8.70 18.32
CA ARG A 63 -35.62 9.97 17.71
C ARG A 63 -37.05 10.33 18.11
N LYS A 64 -37.29 10.43 19.44
CA LYS A 64 -38.60 10.71 20.05
C LYS A 64 -39.62 9.58 19.86
N GLY A 65 -39.18 8.33 20.05
CA GLY A 65 -39.99 7.14 19.89
C GLY A 65 -39.86 6.46 18.51
N ASP A 66 -39.19 7.12 17.55
CA ASP A 66 -38.91 6.54 16.25
C ASP A 66 -37.44 6.05 16.19
N PHE A 67 -37.25 4.83 15.77
CA PHE A 67 -35.95 4.21 15.62
C PHE A 67 -35.68 3.94 14.14
N VAL A 68 -34.56 4.43 13.64
CA VAL A 68 -34.14 4.06 12.27
C VAL A 68 -33.80 2.58 12.22
N ILE A 69 -33.06 2.07 13.20
CA ILE A 69 -32.78 0.65 13.41
C ILE A 69 -33.12 0.31 14.86
N LEU A 70 -34.16 -0.50 15.05
CA LEU A 70 -34.54 -1.01 16.37
C LEU A 70 -34.08 -2.48 16.49
N PRO A 71 -33.02 -2.77 17.26
CA PRO A 71 -32.51 -4.12 17.40
C PRO A 71 -33.58 -5.13 17.79
N GLY A 72 -33.62 -6.26 17.10
CA GLY A 72 -34.60 -7.34 17.30
C GLY A 72 -35.98 -7.11 16.68
N LYS A 73 -36.26 -5.92 16.10
CA LYS A 73 -37.59 -5.54 15.63
C LYS A 73 -37.55 -4.90 14.24
N PRO A 74 -37.33 -5.67 13.17
CA PRO A 74 -37.24 -5.14 11.81
C PRO A 74 -38.52 -4.39 11.37
N GLU A 75 -39.70 -4.87 11.72
CA GLU A 75 -40.98 -4.25 11.32
C GLU A 75 -41.23 -2.88 11.98
N GLN A 76 -40.55 -2.61 13.11
CA GLN A 76 -40.62 -1.33 13.81
C GLN A 76 -39.50 -0.38 13.41
N SER A 77 -38.53 -0.86 12.61
CA SER A 77 -37.40 -0.06 12.14
C SER A 77 -37.78 0.78 10.93
N GLU A 78 -37.59 2.12 11.03
CA GLU A 78 -37.88 3.05 9.93
C GLU A 78 -37.09 2.72 8.65
N LEU A 79 -35.87 2.18 8.78
CA LEU A 79 -35.08 1.70 7.65
C LEU A 79 -35.84 0.72 6.78
N ILE A 80 -36.48 -0.29 7.39
CA ILE A 80 -37.25 -1.31 6.68
C ILE A 80 -38.55 -0.73 6.11
N LYS A 81 -39.30 0.04 6.90
CA LYS A 81 -40.54 0.68 6.44
C LYS A 81 -40.31 1.54 5.21
N ARG A 82 -39.24 2.34 5.20
CA ARG A 82 -38.93 3.20 4.06
C ARG A 82 -38.42 2.43 2.84
N ILE A 83 -37.71 1.32 3.01
CA ILE A 83 -37.31 0.48 1.87
C ILE A 83 -38.56 -0.20 1.24
N GLU A 84 -39.56 -0.57 2.04
CA GLU A 84 -40.77 -1.25 1.60
C GLU A 84 -41.89 -0.29 1.22
N SER A 85 -41.73 1.02 1.43
CA SER A 85 -42.75 2.00 1.07
C SER A 85 -43.00 2.01 -0.44
N THR A 86 -44.27 2.15 -0.81
CA THR A 86 -44.71 2.37 -2.19
C THR A 86 -44.94 3.86 -2.50
N ASP A 87 -44.88 4.71 -1.48
CA ASP A 87 -45.02 6.15 -1.63
C ASP A 87 -43.71 6.74 -2.16
N PRO A 88 -43.71 7.43 -3.30
CA PRO A 88 -42.51 8.04 -3.89
C PRO A 88 -41.81 9.06 -2.98
N ASP A 89 -42.55 9.69 -2.07
CA ASP A 89 -42.00 10.69 -1.15
C ASP A 89 -41.33 10.05 0.11
N ASP A 90 -41.72 8.82 0.43
CA ASP A 90 -41.21 8.09 1.61
C ASP A 90 -40.22 7.01 1.27
N VAL A 91 -40.28 6.43 0.08
CA VAL A 91 -39.41 5.29 -0.28
C VAL A 91 -37.94 5.65 -0.28
N MET A 92 -37.12 4.74 0.26
CA MET A 92 -35.64 4.88 0.26
C MET A 92 -34.96 3.66 -0.38
N PRO A 93 -34.02 3.85 -1.30
CA PRO A 93 -33.55 5.14 -1.87
C PRO A 93 -34.64 5.88 -2.68
N PRO A 94 -34.58 7.22 -2.73
CA PRO A 94 -35.56 7.99 -3.50
C PRO A 94 -35.53 7.64 -4.99
N PRO A 95 -36.68 7.64 -5.72
CA PRO A 95 -36.73 7.23 -7.14
C PRO A 95 -35.76 7.97 -8.05
N LYS A 96 -35.50 9.24 -7.77
CA LYS A 96 -34.48 10.04 -8.50
C LYS A 96 -33.05 9.55 -8.43
N GLN A 97 -32.75 8.63 -7.53
CA GLN A 97 -31.41 8.00 -7.43
C GLN A 97 -31.27 6.79 -8.35
N HIS A 98 -32.36 6.33 -8.98
CA HIS A 98 -32.39 5.15 -9.86
C HIS A 98 -31.80 3.90 -9.20
N LYS A 99 -31.99 3.72 -7.88
CA LYS A 99 -31.52 2.60 -7.08
C LYS A 99 -32.68 1.86 -6.46
N THR A 100 -32.61 0.54 -6.47
CA THR A 100 -33.58 -0.36 -5.84
C THR A 100 -32.82 -1.39 -5.00
N ILE A 101 -33.28 -1.70 -3.82
CA ILE A 101 -32.71 -2.75 -2.98
C ILE A 101 -33.35 -4.09 -3.39
N PRO A 102 -32.54 -5.07 -3.88
CA PRO A 102 -33.06 -6.38 -4.27
C PRO A 102 -33.72 -7.10 -3.08
N PRO A 103 -34.76 -7.92 -3.33
CA PRO A 103 -35.45 -8.68 -2.25
C PRO A 103 -34.54 -9.49 -1.35
N ALA A 104 -33.48 -10.10 -1.90
CA ALA A 104 -32.48 -10.84 -1.13
C ALA A 104 -31.69 -9.94 -0.15
N GLN A 105 -31.33 -8.74 -0.55
CA GLN A 105 -30.66 -7.77 0.31
C GLN A 105 -31.60 -7.23 1.39
N LEU A 106 -32.86 -6.99 1.06
CA LEU A 106 -33.87 -6.60 2.05
C LEU A 106 -34.10 -7.68 3.10
N ALA A 107 -34.22 -8.96 2.66
CA ALA A 107 -34.32 -10.09 3.58
C ALA A 107 -33.12 -10.18 4.53
N LEU A 108 -31.91 -9.93 4.00
CA LEU A 108 -30.70 -9.93 4.79
C LEU A 108 -30.66 -8.79 5.83
N LEU A 109 -31.09 -7.60 5.46
CA LEU A 109 -31.24 -6.47 6.40
C LEU A 109 -32.26 -6.77 7.51
N LYS A 110 -33.41 -7.36 7.17
CA LYS A 110 -34.42 -7.77 8.15
C LYS A 110 -33.86 -8.81 9.14
N GLU A 111 -33.20 -9.84 8.63
CA GLU A 111 -32.63 -10.89 9.47
C GLU A 111 -31.51 -10.36 10.35
N TRP A 112 -30.64 -9.45 9.84
CA TRP A 112 -29.64 -8.78 10.63
C TRP A 112 -30.25 -7.97 11.80
N ILE A 113 -31.29 -7.18 11.53
CA ILE A 113 -31.99 -6.42 12.58
C ILE A 113 -32.61 -7.37 13.60
N LYS A 114 -33.23 -8.48 13.15
CA LYS A 114 -33.82 -9.52 13.99
C LYS A 114 -32.79 -10.17 14.90
N GLN A 115 -31.56 -10.39 14.42
CA GLN A 115 -30.43 -10.90 15.21
C GLN A 115 -29.83 -9.86 16.16
N GLY A 116 -30.43 -8.67 16.31
CA GLY A 116 -29.98 -7.63 17.22
C GLY A 116 -29.19 -6.51 16.58
N ALA A 117 -29.14 -6.45 15.26
CA ALA A 117 -28.41 -5.44 14.48
C ALA A 117 -26.97 -5.26 15.00
N VAL A 118 -26.26 -6.38 15.16
CA VAL A 118 -24.87 -6.37 15.66
C VAL A 118 -23.99 -5.67 14.63
N TRP A 119 -23.35 -4.58 15.06
CA TRP A 119 -22.45 -3.78 14.24
C TRP A 119 -21.04 -4.36 14.32
N GLY A 120 -20.28 -4.35 13.22
CA GLY A 120 -18.89 -4.76 13.17
C GLY A 120 -18.01 -3.62 12.68
N ARG A 121 -16.75 -3.63 13.05
CA ARG A 121 -15.73 -2.79 12.41
C ARG A 121 -15.53 -3.23 10.96
N HIS A 122 -14.88 -2.38 10.15
CA HIS A 122 -14.50 -2.80 8.82
C HIS A 122 -13.54 -4.01 8.89
N TRP A 123 -13.83 -5.06 8.15
CA TRP A 123 -13.15 -6.37 8.26
C TRP A 123 -11.62 -6.31 8.11
N ALA A 124 -11.11 -5.37 7.27
CA ALA A 124 -9.67 -5.20 7.05
C ALA A 124 -8.93 -4.59 8.26
N TYR A 125 -9.67 -3.97 9.20
CA TYR A 125 -9.12 -3.32 10.40
C TYR A 125 -9.51 -4.07 11.68
N GLU A 126 -10.09 -5.25 11.56
CA GLU A 126 -10.29 -6.13 12.70
C GLU A 126 -9.00 -6.90 13.04
N PRO A 127 -8.72 -7.15 14.33
CA PRO A 127 -7.57 -7.96 14.70
C PRO A 127 -7.64 -9.34 14.02
N VAL A 128 -6.52 -9.79 13.48
CA VAL A 128 -6.43 -11.10 12.83
C VAL A 128 -6.61 -12.19 13.89
N ALA A 129 -7.66 -13.01 13.73
CA ALA A 129 -7.87 -14.18 14.54
C ALA A 129 -7.29 -15.42 13.86
N ARG A 130 -6.56 -16.26 14.62
CA ARG A 130 -6.02 -17.51 14.11
C ARG A 130 -7.17 -18.56 14.01
N PRO A 131 -7.53 -19.02 12.82
CA PRO A 131 -8.58 -20.04 12.68
C PRO A 131 -8.11 -21.38 13.22
N SER A 132 -9.07 -22.22 13.66
CA SER A 132 -8.77 -23.60 14.04
C SER A 132 -8.39 -24.41 12.80
N VAL A 133 -7.24 -25.06 12.84
CA VAL A 133 -6.80 -25.95 11.75
C VAL A 133 -7.70 -27.20 11.72
N PRO A 134 -8.27 -27.57 10.55
CA PRO A 134 -9.06 -28.79 10.40
C PRO A 134 -8.27 -30.04 10.81
N LYS A 135 -8.91 -30.95 11.55
CA LYS A 135 -8.31 -32.20 11.98
C LYS A 135 -8.63 -33.31 10.97
N ASN A 136 -8.01 -33.26 9.79
CA ASN A 136 -8.24 -34.18 8.68
C ASN A 136 -7.04 -35.09 8.36
N GLY A 137 -6.00 -35.07 9.20
CA GLY A 137 -4.82 -35.92 9.05
C GLY A 137 -3.65 -35.27 8.28
N GLU A 138 -3.84 -34.09 7.71
CA GLU A 138 -2.75 -33.35 7.05
C GLU A 138 -1.77 -32.75 8.06
N ALA A 139 -0.47 -32.91 7.80
CA ALA A 139 0.57 -32.40 8.69
C ALA A 139 0.78 -30.88 8.53
N ASN A 140 0.60 -30.36 7.32
CA ASN A 140 0.74 -28.94 7.02
C ASN A 140 -0.63 -28.24 7.20
N PRO A 141 -0.73 -27.18 8.01
CA PRO A 141 -1.98 -26.44 8.18
C PRO A 141 -2.60 -25.92 6.88
N VAL A 142 -1.81 -25.50 5.90
CA VAL A 142 -2.32 -25.04 4.60
C VAL A 142 -2.98 -26.21 3.86
N ASP A 143 -2.32 -27.37 3.84
CA ASP A 143 -2.86 -28.58 3.21
C ASP A 143 -4.14 -29.04 3.93
N ALA A 144 -4.21 -28.90 5.27
CA ALA A 144 -5.43 -29.22 6.02
C ALA A 144 -6.64 -28.36 5.58
N PHE A 145 -6.46 -27.05 5.40
CA PHE A 145 -7.53 -26.18 4.88
C PHE A 145 -7.88 -26.51 3.42
N LEU A 146 -6.88 -26.78 2.58
CA LEU A 146 -7.09 -27.13 1.18
C LEU A 146 -7.83 -28.47 1.06
N ALA A 147 -7.43 -29.50 1.81
CA ALA A 147 -8.08 -30.81 1.82
C ALA A 147 -9.54 -30.72 2.29
N GLU A 148 -9.84 -29.89 3.30
CA GLU A 148 -11.21 -29.68 3.74
C GLU A 148 -12.06 -29.02 2.64
N ARG A 149 -11.51 -28.03 1.94
CA ARG A 149 -12.21 -27.39 0.81
C ARG A 149 -12.40 -28.36 -0.36
N GLN A 150 -11.37 -29.11 -0.72
CA GLN A 150 -11.46 -30.13 -1.78
C GLN A 150 -12.55 -31.19 -1.48
N LYS A 151 -12.65 -31.61 -0.22
CA LYS A 151 -13.71 -32.56 0.20
C LYS A 151 -15.11 -31.97 0.01
N GLN A 152 -15.32 -30.69 0.27
CA GLN A 152 -16.60 -30.00 0.05
C GLN A 152 -16.98 -29.93 -1.43
N GLU A 153 -15.99 -29.86 -2.32
CA GLU A 153 -16.17 -29.77 -3.78
C GLU A 153 -16.00 -31.11 -4.49
N ASP A 154 -15.92 -32.23 -3.74
CA ASP A 154 -15.67 -33.60 -4.26
C ASP A 154 -14.41 -33.70 -5.15
N LEU A 155 -13.36 -32.96 -4.79
CA LEU A 155 -12.07 -32.94 -5.47
C LEU A 155 -11.07 -33.83 -4.74
N LYS A 156 -10.08 -34.36 -5.48
CA LYS A 156 -8.98 -35.16 -4.94
C LYS A 156 -7.63 -34.52 -5.33
N TRP A 157 -6.62 -34.76 -4.51
CA TRP A 157 -5.24 -34.41 -4.86
C TRP A 157 -4.84 -35.11 -6.17
N SER A 158 -4.17 -34.38 -7.04
CA SER A 158 -3.46 -34.95 -8.18
C SER A 158 -2.26 -35.77 -7.71
N ALA A 159 -1.78 -36.70 -8.53
CA ALA A 159 -0.52 -37.39 -8.26
C ALA A 159 0.63 -36.41 -8.23
N GLU A 160 1.65 -36.69 -7.39
CA GLU A 160 2.86 -35.90 -7.31
C GLU A 160 3.58 -35.83 -8.67
N ALA A 161 4.04 -34.66 -9.05
CA ALA A 161 4.77 -34.47 -10.30
C ALA A 161 6.15 -35.13 -10.24
N ALA A 162 6.68 -35.52 -11.42
CA ALA A 162 8.01 -36.11 -11.51
C ALA A 162 9.08 -35.13 -10.94
N LYS A 163 10.12 -35.67 -10.32
CA LYS A 163 11.14 -34.91 -9.56
C LYS A 163 11.75 -33.74 -10.35
N HIS A 164 12.11 -33.95 -11.60
CA HIS A 164 12.68 -32.91 -12.46
C HIS A 164 11.68 -31.77 -12.74
N VAL A 165 10.37 -32.07 -12.78
CA VAL A 165 9.31 -31.07 -12.93
C VAL A 165 9.19 -30.24 -11.64
N LEU A 166 9.22 -30.88 -10.47
CA LEU A 166 9.20 -30.19 -9.17
C LEU A 166 10.40 -29.26 -9.01
N ILE A 167 11.62 -29.74 -9.30
CA ILE A 167 12.82 -28.92 -9.25
C ILE A 167 12.69 -27.70 -10.16
N ARG A 168 12.22 -27.89 -11.39
CA ARG A 168 11.99 -26.80 -12.34
C ARG A 168 10.96 -25.78 -11.83
N ARG A 169 9.84 -26.24 -11.25
CA ARG A 169 8.81 -25.35 -10.68
C ARG A 169 9.37 -24.53 -9.55
N VAL A 170 10.05 -25.18 -8.59
CA VAL A 170 10.67 -24.48 -7.46
C VAL A 170 11.69 -23.44 -7.94
N ALA A 171 12.56 -23.78 -8.91
CA ALA A 171 13.54 -22.85 -9.46
C ALA A 171 12.85 -21.61 -10.05
N LEU A 172 11.83 -21.78 -10.88
CA LEU A 172 11.08 -20.70 -11.52
C LEU A 172 10.31 -19.86 -10.49
N ASP A 173 9.65 -20.49 -9.52
CA ASP A 173 8.87 -19.80 -8.50
C ASP A 173 9.77 -18.98 -7.56
N VAL A 174 10.95 -19.51 -7.22
CA VAL A 174 11.86 -18.89 -6.24
C VAL A 174 12.79 -17.86 -6.89
N THR A 175 13.35 -18.17 -8.06
CA THR A 175 14.39 -17.34 -8.70
C THR A 175 14.00 -16.71 -10.03
N GLY A 176 12.83 -17.07 -10.58
CA GLY A 176 12.42 -16.66 -11.93
C GLY A 176 13.21 -17.30 -13.07
N LEU A 177 14.19 -18.17 -12.74
CA LEU A 177 15.08 -18.79 -13.70
C LEU A 177 14.93 -20.32 -13.71
N PRO A 178 15.11 -21.01 -14.86
CA PRO A 178 15.15 -22.47 -14.89
C PRO A 178 16.41 -22.99 -14.16
N PRO A 179 16.38 -24.21 -13.60
CA PRO A 179 17.57 -24.83 -13.03
C PRO A 179 18.60 -25.14 -14.14
N THR A 180 19.87 -25.12 -13.79
CA THR A 180 20.93 -25.57 -14.71
C THR A 180 20.89 -27.11 -14.83
N PRO A 181 21.51 -27.72 -15.88
CA PRO A 181 21.64 -29.17 -16.00
C PRO A 181 22.34 -29.82 -14.80
N GLU A 182 23.34 -29.13 -14.24
CA GLU A 182 24.10 -29.59 -13.05
C GLU A 182 23.21 -29.60 -11.82
N GLU A 183 22.40 -28.55 -11.61
CA GLU A 183 21.44 -28.47 -10.52
C GLU A 183 20.36 -29.53 -10.62
N LEU A 184 19.82 -29.80 -11.81
CA LEU A 184 18.88 -30.90 -12.03
C LEU A 184 19.49 -32.24 -11.61
N THR A 185 20.76 -32.51 -11.98
CA THR A 185 21.45 -33.73 -11.64
C THR A 185 21.67 -33.84 -10.13
N GLN A 186 22.20 -32.78 -9.52
CA GLN A 186 22.51 -32.70 -8.08
C GLN A 186 21.28 -32.88 -7.21
N LEU A 187 20.17 -32.21 -7.58
CA LEU A 187 18.96 -32.15 -6.75
C LEU A 187 17.98 -33.33 -6.99
N THR A 188 18.29 -34.24 -7.90
CA THR A 188 17.42 -35.39 -8.19
C THR A 188 17.13 -36.25 -6.95
N LYS A 189 18.10 -36.40 -6.05
CA LYS A 189 18.00 -37.19 -4.81
C LYS A 189 17.67 -36.35 -3.58
N ALA A 190 17.64 -35.02 -3.70
CA ALA A 190 17.34 -34.11 -2.61
C ALA A 190 15.87 -34.18 -2.19
N THR A 191 15.56 -33.94 -0.94
CA THR A 191 14.19 -33.72 -0.46
C THR A 191 13.58 -32.44 -1.05
N HIS A 192 12.27 -32.25 -0.94
CA HIS A 192 11.64 -31.01 -1.39
C HIS A 192 12.20 -29.78 -0.62
N ALA A 193 12.37 -29.89 0.68
CA ALA A 193 12.92 -28.82 1.52
C ALA A 193 14.36 -28.42 1.11
N GLU A 194 15.21 -29.41 0.80
CA GLU A 194 16.56 -29.13 0.32
C GLU A 194 16.58 -28.44 -1.04
N VAL A 195 15.66 -28.80 -1.95
CA VAL A 195 15.49 -28.11 -3.24
C VAL A 195 15.09 -26.65 -3.02
N VAL A 196 14.11 -26.39 -2.16
CA VAL A 196 13.67 -25.03 -1.84
C VAL A 196 14.82 -24.22 -1.21
N THR A 197 15.51 -24.79 -0.22
CA THR A 197 16.64 -24.12 0.45
C THR A 197 17.76 -23.78 -0.52
N HIS A 198 18.07 -24.68 -1.46
CA HIS A 198 19.08 -24.43 -2.49
C HIS A 198 18.76 -23.17 -3.33
N PHE A 199 17.53 -23.05 -3.82
CA PHE A 199 17.14 -21.90 -4.66
C PHE A 199 16.94 -20.62 -3.85
N LEU A 200 16.49 -20.68 -2.60
CA LEU A 200 16.40 -19.52 -1.70
C LEU A 200 17.77 -18.90 -1.37
N ALA A 201 18.83 -19.70 -1.40
CA ALA A 201 20.20 -19.22 -1.15
C ALA A 201 20.84 -18.52 -2.35
N LYS A 202 20.20 -18.51 -3.53
CA LYS A 202 20.77 -17.89 -4.74
C LYS A 202 20.50 -16.39 -4.75
N PRO A 203 21.47 -15.55 -5.19
CA PRO A 203 21.26 -14.10 -5.36
C PRO A 203 20.06 -13.77 -6.25
N ALA A 204 19.77 -14.60 -7.23
CA ALA A 204 18.62 -14.46 -8.13
C ALA A 204 17.25 -14.46 -7.40
N TYR A 205 17.18 -14.99 -6.16
CA TYR A 205 15.99 -14.87 -5.32
C TYR A 205 15.63 -13.40 -5.06
N GLY A 206 16.60 -12.64 -4.57
CA GLY A 206 16.37 -11.22 -4.32
C GLY A 206 16.09 -10.42 -5.58
N GLU A 207 16.77 -10.71 -6.70
CA GLU A 207 16.53 -10.06 -7.99
C GLU A 207 15.11 -10.33 -8.50
N HIS A 208 14.65 -11.59 -8.41
CA HIS A 208 13.31 -11.99 -8.86
C HIS A 208 12.20 -11.30 -8.04
N TRP A 209 12.31 -11.33 -6.72
CA TRP A 209 11.28 -10.79 -5.83
C TRP A 209 11.37 -9.27 -5.68
N ALA A 210 12.57 -8.67 -5.82
CA ALA A 210 12.73 -7.23 -5.84
C ALA A 210 11.95 -6.58 -6.99
N ARG A 211 11.83 -7.23 -8.15
CA ARG A 211 11.02 -6.73 -9.25
C ARG A 211 9.59 -6.46 -8.86
N GLN A 212 8.96 -7.38 -8.11
CA GLN A 212 7.59 -7.21 -7.63
C GLN A 212 7.46 -6.00 -6.69
N TRP A 213 8.43 -5.84 -5.79
CA TRP A 213 8.46 -4.69 -4.89
C TRP A 213 8.73 -3.37 -5.61
N LEU A 214 9.63 -3.37 -6.56
CA LEU A 214 10.00 -2.19 -7.34
C LEU A 214 8.83 -1.70 -8.20
N ASP A 215 8.03 -2.61 -8.76
CA ASP A 215 6.78 -2.26 -9.46
C ASP A 215 5.80 -1.56 -8.51
N LEU A 216 5.60 -2.09 -7.31
CA LEU A 216 4.76 -1.44 -6.29
C LEU A 216 5.33 -0.08 -5.86
N ALA A 217 6.65 0.02 -5.69
CA ALA A 217 7.35 1.26 -5.34
C ALA A 217 7.43 2.26 -6.51
N ARG A 218 6.97 1.91 -7.71
CA ARG A 218 7.02 2.72 -8.96
C ARG A 218 8.43 3.08 -9.37
N TYR A 219 9.40 2.19 -9.11
CA TYR A 219 10.79 2.40 -9.50
C TYR A 219 10.91 2.59 -11.01
N ALA A 220 11.65 3.62 -11.42
CA ALA A 220 12.02 3.84 -12.81
C ALA A 220 13.40 4.51 -12.89
N ASP A 221 14.15 4.20 -13.94
CA ASP A 221 15.44 4.85 -14.25
C ASP A 221 15.23 6.12 -15.09
N SER A 222 14.02 6.70 -15.06
CA SER A 222 13.65 7.93 -15.77
C SER A 222 12.67 8.78 -14.95
N ALA A 223 12.52 10.06 -15.32
CA ALA A 223 11.77 11.06 -14.58
C ALA A 223 10.25 10.96 -14.72
N GLY A 224 9.72 10.47 -15.85
CA GLY A 224 8.32 10.05 -16.02
C GLY A 224 7.36 11.02 -16.71
N TYR A 225 7.58 12.33 -16.75
CA TYR A 225 6.74 13.28 -17.49
C TYR A 225 7.13 13.31 -18.99
N PRO A 226 6.43 14.05 -19.88
CA PRO A 226 6.75 14.04 -21.32
C PRO A 226 8.20 14.29 -21.66
N SER A 227 8.88 15.20 -20.92
CA SER A 227 10.33 15.28 -20.92
C SER A 227 10.86 14.26 -19.91
N ASP A 228 11.21 13.08 -20.38
CA ASP A 228 11.58 11.90 -19.58
C ASP A 228 13.09 11.63 -19.60
N PRO A 229 13.93 12.48 -18.99
CA PRO A 229 15.36 12.22 -18.90
C PRO A 229 15.68 11.05 -17.97
N GLY A 230 16.85 10.44 -18.17
CA GLY A 230 17.34 9.39 -17.30
C GLY A 230 17.55 9.89 -15.87
N ARG A 231 17.25 9.04 -14.89
CA ARG A 231 17.38 9.27 -13.44
C ARG A 231 18.37 8.29 -12.83
N VAL A 232 19.13 8.74 -11.83
CA VAL A 232 20.09 7.89 -11.12
C VAL A 232 19.53 7.56 -9.73
N ILE A 233 18.86 6.42 -9.61
CA ILE A 233 18.25 5.93 -8.35
C ILE A 233 18.52 4.43 -8.11
N TRP A 234 19.46 3.85 -8.86
CA TRP A 234 19.77 2.41 -8.84
C TRP A 234 20.12 1.85 -7.46
N ALA A 235 20.65 2.68 -6.57
CA ALA A 235 21.03 2.25 -5.23
C ALA A 235 19.83 1.76 -4.41
N TYR A 236 18.65 2.34 -4.60
CA TYR A 236 17.43 1.86 -3.98
C TYR A 236 17.05 0.46 -4.48
N ARG A 237 17.12 0.21 -5.79
CA ARG A 237 16.91 -1.12 -6.36
C ARG A 237 17.85 -2.15 -5.73
N ASP A 238 19.13 -1.82 -5.67
CA ASP A 238 20.15 -2.71 -5.12
C ASP A 238 19.96 -2.94 -3.61
N TRP A 239 19.49 -1.91 -2.88
CA TRP A 239 19.09 -2.06 -1.48
C TRP A 239 17.92 -3.05 -1.31
N VAL A 240 16.87 -2.95 -2.15
CA VAL A 240 15.72 -3.88 -2.11
C VAL A 240 16.18 -5.32 -2.36
N ILE A 241 17.01 -5.56 -3.39
CA ILE A 241 17.58 -6.88 -3.70
C ILE A 241 18.35 -7.42 -2.51
N LYS A 242 19.22 -6.60 -1.90
CA LYS A 242 20.04 -6.94 -0.74
C LYS A 242 19.20 -7.28 0.50
N ALA A 243 18.14 -6.47 0.76
CA ALA A 243 17.24 -6.69 1.88
C ALA A 243 16.50 -8.03 1.77
N LEU A 244 15.99 -8.37 0.57
CA LEU A 244 15.31 -9.63 0.31
C LEU A 244 16.29 -10.82 0.42
N ASN A 245 17.49 -10.73 -0.13
CA ASN A 245 18.51 -11.78 -0.02
C ASN A 245 18.99 -11.99 1.43
N LYS A 246 18.94 -10.96 2.27
CA LYS A 246 19.22 -11.06 3.72
C LYS A 246 18.02 -11.59 4.51
N ASN A 247 16.87 -11.82 3.87
CA ASN A 247 15.62 -12.16 4.53
C ASN A 247 15.29 -11.15 5.66
N GLN A 248 15.43 -9.85 5.36
CA GLN A 248 15.18 -8.78 6.33
C GLN A 248 13.72 -8.87 6.84
N PRO A 249 13.47 -8.78 8.15
CA PRO A 249 12.12 -8.74 8.69
C PRO A 249 11.28 -7.62 8.07
N PHE A 250 10.02 -7.93 7.74
CA PHE A 250 9.17 -6.98 7.00
C PHE A 250 8.92 -5.67 7.74
N ASP A 251 8.83 -5.70 9.05
CA ASP A 251 8.70 -4.50 9.90
C ASP A 251 9.91 -3.58 9.76
N GLN A 252 11.14 -4.12 9.80
CA GLN A 252 12.36 -3.36 9.55
C GLN A 252 12.41 -2.84 8.11
N PHE A 253 12.10 -3.69 7.14
CA PHE A 253 12.05 -3.32 5.73
C PHE A 253 11.08 -2.18 5.47
N ALA A 254 9.91 -2.16 6.13
CA ALA A 254 8.93 -1.09 6.04
C ALA A 254 9.43 0.20 6.73
N VAL A 255 9.92 0.11 7.96
CA VAL A 255 10.40 1.27 8.73
C VAL A 255 11.56 1.96 8.01
N GLU A 256 12.52 1.20 7.47
CA GLU A 256 13.67 1.79 6.77
C GLU A 256 13.26 2.53 5.50
N GLN A 257 12.24 2.07 4.78
CA GLN A 257 11.74 2.77 3.60
C GLN A 257 10.90 4.00 3.93
N LEU A 258 10.16 3.98 5.03
CA LEU A 258 9.29 5.09 5.41
C LEU A 258 10.02 6.19 6.18
N ALA A 259 11.04 5.83 6.97
CA ALA A 259 11.69 6.74 7.92
C ALA A 259 13.12 6.29 8.28
N GLY A 260 13.83 5.65 7.35
CA GLY A 260 15.19 5.14 7.61
C GLY A 260 16.19 6.20 8.00
N ASP A 261 16.08 7.39 7.41
CA ASP A 261 16.90 8.57 7.70
C ASP A 261 16.65 9.17 9.10
N LEU A 262 15.50 8.88 9.70
CA LEU A 262 15.13 9.34 11.04
C LEU A 262 15.54 8.37 12.15
N LEU A 263 16.09 7.22 11.82
CA LEU A 263 16.56 6.24 12.79
C LEU A 263 17.77 6.77 13.55
N PRO A 264 17.93 6.45 14.84
CA PRO A 264 19.13 6.83 15.60
C PRO A 264 20.41 6.29 14.95
N ASN A 265 21.37 7.16 14.63
CA ASN A 265 22.62 6.83 13.92
C ASN A 265 22.36 6.11 12.58
N ALA A 266 21.41 6.61 11.80
CA ALA A 266 21.03 6.05 10.51
C ALA A 266 22.26 5.70 9.64
N THR A 267 22.29 4.48 9.15
CA THR A 267 23.33 4.00 8.22
C THR A 267 23.04 4.49 6.80
N GLU A 268 24.06 4.45 5.93
CA GLU A 268 23.89 4.77 4.51
C GLU A 268 22.81 3.90 3.84
N ASP A 269 22.78 2.58 4.14
CA ASP A 269 21.74 1.67 3.66
C ASP A 269 20.33 2.13 4.09
N GLN A 270 20.15 2.65 5.31
CA GLN A 270 18.86 3.14 5.81
C GLN A 270 18.44 4.47 5.16
N VAL A 271 19.39 5.33 4.87
CA VAL A 271 19.12 6.55 4.07
C VAL A 271 18.73 6.17 2.64
N ILE A 272 19.42 5.22 2.00
CA ILE A 272 19.10 4.74 0.65
C ILE A 272 17.69 4.15 0.60
N ALA A 273 17.26 3.43 1.65
CA ALA A 273 15.92 2.85 1.72
C ALA A 273 14.81 3.89 1.56
N THR A 274 14.99 5.11 2.09
CA THR A 274 13.99 6.19 2.00
C THR A 274 13.76 6.71 0.57
N ALA A 275 14.58 6.29 -0.39
CA ALA A 275 14.34 6.54 -1.80
C ALA A 275 13.04 5.91 -2.34
N PHE A 276 12.37 5.06 -1.56
CA PHE A 276 10.96 4.69 -1.77
C PHE A 276 10.08 5.92 -2.03
N HIS A 277 10.28 7.00 -1.27
CA HIS A 277 9.56 8.25 -1.44
C HIS A 277 10.07 9.10 -2.62
N ARG A 278 11.22 8.76 -3.18
CA ARG A 278 11.83 9.49 -4.31
C ARG A 278 11.49 8.89 -5.69
N ASN A 279 10.73 7.80 -5.72
CA ASN A 279 10.23 7.18 -6.98
C ASN A 279 9.03 7.94 -7.59
N THR A 280 8.74 9.14 -7.14
CA THR A 280 7.75 10.03 -7.76
C THR A 280 8.26 10.54 -9.11
N MET A 281 7.35 10.88 -10.02
CA MET A 281 7.73 11.57 -11.25
C MET A 281 8.25 12.97 -10.94
N THR A 282 9.27 13.43 -11.69
CA THR A 282 9.86 14.77 -11.57
C THR A 282 9.64 15.56 -12.84
N GLN A 283 9.13 16.79 -12.70
CA GLN A 283 8.87 17.67 -13.84
C GLN A 283 10.15 18.36 -14.32
N ASN A 284 10.46 18.19 -15.61
CA ASN A 284 11.66 18.73 -16.26
C ASN A 284 11.35 19.74 -17.36
N GLU A 285 10.08 20.09 -17.59
CA GLU A 285 9.67 21.02 -18.63
C GLU A 285 9.73 22.48 -18.12
N GLY A 286 10.02 23.40 -19.04
CA GLY A 286 10.01 24.83 -18.74
C GLY A 286 8.60 25.41 -18.69
N GLY A 287 8.39 26.46 -17.91
CA GLY A 287 7.10 27.16 -17.83
C GLY A 287 6.07 26.52 -16.91
N THR A 288 6.47 25.55 -16.12
CA THR A 288 5.63 24.87 -15.11
C THR A 288 5.87 25.46 -13.72
N SER A 289 4.95 25.18 -12.78
CA SER A 289 5.08 25.58 -11.38
C SER A 289 5.73 24.46 -10.58
N ASP A 290 6.94 24.69 -10.04
CA ASP A 290 7.64 23.73 -9.18
C ASP A 290 6.77 23.28 -8.00
N GLU A 291 6.02 24.22 -7.39
CA GLU A 291 5.16 23.91 -6.24
C GLU A 291 3.95 23.05 -6.62
N GLU A 292 3.39 23.20 -7.81
CA GLU A 292 2.31 22.34 -8.31
C GLU A 292 2.77 20.89 -8.42
N PHE A 293 3.93 20.67 -9.02
CA PHE A 293 4.48 19.31 -9.20
C PHE A 293 5.01 18.73 -7.89
N ARG A 294 5.56 19.56 -7.00
CA ARG A 294 5.89 19.13 -5.64
C ARG A 294 4.64 18.62 -4.89
N ASN A 295 3.52 19.35 -4.99
CA ASN A 295 2.26 18.88 -4.42
C ASN A 295 1.77 17.58 -5.04
N ALA A 296 1.88 17.43 -6.36
CA ALA A 296 1.54 16.20 -7.06
C ALA A 296 2.39 15.01 -6.57
N ALA A 297 3.70 15.24 -6.37
CA ALA A 297 4.61 14.24 -5.82
C ALA A 297 4.24 13.83 -4.38
N VAL A 298 3.88 14.77 -3.52
CA VAL A 298 3.44 14.46 -2.14
C VAL A 298 2.13 13.68 -2.13
N ILE A 299 1.16 14.05 -2.97
CA ILE A 299 -0.10 13.30 -3.15
C ILE A 299 0.19 11.86 -3.58
N ASP A 300 1.07 11.68 -4.55
CA ASP A 300 1.47 10.37 -5.04
C ASP A 300 2.17 9.53 -3.95
N ARG A 301 3.04 10.13 -3.13
CA ARG A 301 3.66 9.45 -1.98
C ARG A 301 2.64 8.97 -0.96
N VAL A 302 1.65 9.78 -0.62
CA VAL A 302 0.55 9.37 0.27
C VAL A 302 -0.17 8.16 -0.32
N ASN A 303 -0.65 8.29 -1.55
CA ASN A 303 -1.43 7.23 -2.19
C ASN A 303 -0.64 5.92 -2.29
N THR A 304 0.63 6.00 -2.69
CA THR A 304 1.50 4.83 -2.82
C THR A 304 1.83 4.18 -1.48
N THR A 305 2.14 4.98 -0.46
CA THR A 305 2.44 4.44 0.88
C THR A 305 1.31 3.56 1.40
N TYR A 306 0.07 4.06 1.34
CA TYR A 306 -1.08 3.28 1.81
C TYR A 306 -1.43 2.11 0.90
N ALA A 307 -1.29 2.28 -0.42
CA ALA A 307 -1.53 1.18 -1.37
C ALA A 307 -0.53 0.03 -1.18
N VAL A 308 0.76 0.34 -1.00
CA VAL A 308 1.83 -0.66 -0.90
C VAL A 308 1.86 -1.34 0.46
N PHE A 309 1.83 -0.57 1.56
CA PHE A 309 2.01 -1.13 2.91
C PHE A 309 0.70 -1.60 3.56
N MET A 310 -0.45 -1.06 3.16
CA MET A 310 -1.73 -1.37 3.77
C MET A 310 -2.75 -1.98 2.79
N GLY A 311 -2.44 -2.05 1.50
CA GLY A 311 -3.39 -2.50 0.48
C GLY A 311 -4.65 -1.64 0.39
N THR A 312 -4.57 -0.36 0.79
CA THR A 312 -5.71 0.55 0.91
C THR A 312 -5.65 1.65 -0.15
N THR A 313 -6.70 1.80 -0.94
CA THR A 313 -6.82 2.84 -1.96
C THR A 313 -7.21 4.17 -1.31
N MET A 314 -6.23 4.93 -0.87
CA MET A 314 -6.46 6.18 -0.12
C MET A 314 -6.88 7.38 -1.00
N ALA A 315 -6.59 7.32 -2.30
CA ALA A 315 -6.81 8.43 -3.26
C ALA A 315 -8.23 8.99 -3.28
N CYS A 316 -9.26 8.15 -3.06
CA CYS A 316 -10.66 8.61 -2.97
C CYS A 316 -10.88 9.63 -1.85
N ALA A 317 -10.10 9.52 -0.76
CA ALA A 317 -10.20 10.41 0.39
C ALA A 317 -9.59 11.80 0.16
N GLN A 318 -8.91 12.02 -0.95
CA GLN A 318 -8.39 13.33 -1.34
C GLN A 318 -9.51 14.37 -1.57
N CYS A 319 -10.65 13.97 -2.12
CA CYS A 319 -11.74 14.87 -2.47
C CYS A 319 -12.93 14.79 -1.49
N HIS A 320 -13.17 13.63 -0.88
CA HIS A 320 -14.26 13.38 0.06
C HIS A 320 -13.91 12.22 0.99
N THR A 321 -14.60 12.08 2.11
CA THR A 321 -14.45 10.89 2.98
C THR A 321 -14.65 9.61 2.18
N HIS A 322 -13.79 8.62 2.36
CA HIS A 322 -13.78 7.39 1.58
C HIS A 322 -15.13 6.65 1.67
N LYS A 323 -15.63 6.17 0.54
CA LYS A 323 -16.95 5.54 0.45
C LYS A 323 -17.06 4.21 1.21
N TYR A 324 -16.01 3.42 1.16
CA TYR A 324 -16.02 2.04 1.67
C TYR A 324 -15.14 1.85 2.89
N ASP A 325 -13.95 2.46 2.91
CA ASP A 325 -12.99 2.35 3.98
C ASP A 325 -13.20 3.43 5.05
N PRO A 326 -12.84 3.18 6.31
CA PRO A 326 -13.02 4.14 7.40
C PRO A 326 -11.92 5.22 7.38
N ILE A 327 -11.78 5.91 6.26
CA ILE A 327 -10.77 6.96 6.04
C ILE A 327 -11.49 8.26 5.70
N THR A 328 -11.31 9.26 6.53
CA THR A 328 -11.87 10.60 6.31
C THR A 328 -10.96 11.45 5.43
N ILE A 329 -11.52 12.48 4.78
CA ILE A 329 -10.74 13.50 4.07
C ILE A 329 -9.72 14.18 5.00
N THR A 330 -10.06 14.37 6.27
CA THR A 330 -9.16 14.95 7.27
C THR A 330 -7.93 14.08 7.51
N GLU A 331 -8.12 12.77 7.69
CA GLU A 331 -7.01 11.82 7.86
C GLU A 331 -6.12 11.72 6.62
N TYR A 332 -6.71 11.86 5.42
CA TYR A 332 -5.94 11.97 4.19
C TYR A 332 -4.96 13.15 4.24
N PHE A 333 -5.46 14.35 4.57
CA PHE A 333 -4.62 15.54 4.64
C PHE A 333 -3.68 15.59 5.86
N GLN A 334 -4.00 14.88 6.92
CA GLN A 334 -3.03 14.63 8.01
C GLN A 334 -1.86 13.77 7.52
N SER A 335 -2.15 12.72 6.75
CA SER A 335 -1.10 11.89 6.12
C SER A 335 -0.28 12.68 5.09
N TYR A 336 -0.94 13.50 4.29
CA TYR A 336 -0.28 14.44 3.39
C TYR A 336 0.68 15.38 4.15
N ALA A 337 0.27 15.92 5.30
CA ALA A 337 1.07 16.84 6.09
C ALA A 337 2.40 16.22 6.57
N PHE A 338 2.45 14.92 6.85
CA PHE A 338 3.71 14.24 7.19
C PHE A 338 4.71 14.31 6.02
N LEU A 339 4.27 13.93 4.82
CA LEU A 339 5.14 13.85 3.65
C LEU A 339 5.39 15.23 3.01
N ASN A 340 4.54 16.21 3.28
CA ASN A 340 4.72 17.59 2.84
C ASN A 340 5.88 18.32 3.54
N GLN A 341 6.44 17.73 4.60
CA GLN A 341 7.60 18.28 5.32
C GLN A 341 8.94 17.74 4.81
N SER A 342 8.93 16.90 3.75
CA SER A 342 10.16 16.44 3.13
C SER A 342 10.93 17.60 2.46
N ALA A 343 12.26 17.47 2.42
CA ALA A 343 13.15 18.53 1.97
C ALA A 343 13.21 18.70 0.45
N ASP A 344 12.70 17.76 -0.32
CA ASP A 344 12.73 17.80 -1.78
C ASP A 344 11.78 18.84 -2.36
N SER A 345 12.19 19.43 -3.47
CA SER A 345 11.48 20.52 -4.14
C SER A 345 10.89 20.12 -5.49
N ASP A 346 11.02 18.85 -5.88
CA ASP A 346 10.62 18.31 -7.18
C ASP A 346 11.13 19.14 -8.37
N LYS A 347 12.40 19.58 -8.28
CA LYS A 347 13.09 20.33 -9.32
C LYS A 347 13.93 19.42 -10.20
N ARG A 348 14.32 19.94 -11.37
CA ARG A 348 15.14 19.25 -12.38
C ARG A 348 16.43 18.64 -11.82
N ASP A 349 17.05 19.25 -10.80
CA ASP A 349 18.26 18.75 -10.14
C ASP A 349 17.97 17.65 -9.13
N GLU A 350 16.69 17.35 -8.87
CA GLU A 350 16.22 16.36 -7.89
C GLU A 350 16.81 16.53 -6.48
N ALA A 351 17.27 17.74 -6.14
CA ALA A 351 17.85 18.01 -4.83
C ALA A 351 16.81 17.85 -3.70
N PRO A 352 17.24 17.47 -2.47
CA PRO A 352 18.59 17.08 -2.07
C PRO A 352 18.99 15.69 -2.55
N LEU A 353 20.26 15.53 -2.96
CA LEU A 353 20.82 14.28 -3.40
C LEU A 353 21.68 13.64 -2.30
N HIS A 354 21.61 12.32 -2.17
CA HIS A 354 22.55 11.54 -1.37
C HIS A 354 23.59 10.90 -2.29
N GLU A 355 24.84 11.36 -2.19
CA GLU A 355 25.92 10.87 -3.02
C GLU A 355 26.49 9.54 -2.48
N ILE A 356 26.46 8.52 -3.32
CA ILE A 356 26.93 7.17 -2.99
C ILE A 356 28.23 6.88 -3.74
N TYR A 357 29.22 6.41 -3.02
CA TYR A 357 30.55 6.13 -3.57
C TYR A 357 30.91 4.64 -3.42
N PRO A 358 31.58 4.06 -4.42
CA PRO A 358 32.23 2.77 -4.24
C PRO A 358 33.25 2.81 -3.08
N PRO A 359 33.54 1.68 -2.43
CA PRO A 359 34.54 1.61 -1.36
C PRO A 359 35.87 2.27 -1.77
N GLY A 360 36.41 3.14 -0.92
CA GLY A 360 37.66 3.87 -1.16
C GLY A 360 37.56 5.16 -2.00
N VAL A 361 36.54 5.29 -2.84
CA VAL A 361 36.40 6.48 -3.73
C VAL A 361 36.00 7.72 -2.92
N LYS A 362 35.25 7.57 -1.85
CA LYS A 362 34.84 8.68 -0.99
C LYS A 362 36.05 9.44 -0.41
N ALA A 363 37.00 8.70 0.17
CA ALA A 363 38.22 9.30 0.71
C ALA A 363 39.08 9.98 -0.36
N GLN A 364 39.19 9.38 -1.54
CA GLN A 364 39.89 9.97 -2.68
C GLN A 364 39.23 11.25 -3.16
N ARG A 365 37.88 11.28 -3.26
CA ARG A 365 37.13 12.50 -3.61
C ARG A 365 37.33 13.61 -2.58
N GLU A 366 37.27 13.28 -1.29
CA GLU A 366 37.52 14.27 -0.24
C GLU A 366 38.93 14.89 -0.34
N GLN A 367 39.93 14.08 -0.71
CA GLN A 367 41.27 14.58 -0.96
C GLN A 367 41.29 15.49 -2.20
N TRP A 368 40.68 15.06 -3.33
CA TRP A 368 40.60 15.89 -4.54
C TRP A 368 39.86 17.23 -4.31
N MET A 369 38.82 17.24 -3.48
CA MET A 369 38.14 18.49 -3.13
C MET A 369 39.03 19.42 -2.33
N LYS A 370 39.82 18.89 -1.39
CA LYS A 370 40.83 19.68 -0.66
C LYS A 370 41.89 20.26 -1.59
N ASP A 371 42.41 19.43 -2.49
CA ASP A 371 43.43 19.83 -3.45
C ASP A 371 42.89 20.89 -4.41
N SER A 372 41.67 20.72 -4.91
CA SER A 372 40.97 21.68 -5.76
C SER A 372 40.74 23.01 -5.05
N ALA A 373 40.25 22.97 -3.79
CA ALA A 373 40.06 24.20 -3.02
C ALA A 373 41.39 24.95 -2.73
N ALA A 374 42.46 24.16 -2.50
CA ALA A 374 43.80 24.75 -2.32
C ALA A 374 44.31 25.40 -3.60
N ALA A 375 44.12 24.74 -4.74
CA ALA A 375 44.48 25.27 -6.05
C ALA A 375 43.67 26.55 -6.40
N GLU A 376 42.36 26.52 -6.12
CA GLU A 376 41.48 27.69 -6.32
C GLU A 376 41.89 28.89 -5.42
N ALA A 377 42.29 28.61 -4.17
CA ALA A 377 42.76 29.64 -3.27
C ALA A 377 44.07 30.27 -3.75
N ILE A 378 44.95 29.53 -4.39
CA ILE A 378 46.16 30.06 -5.05
C ILE A 378 45.77 30.90 -6.27
N PHE A 379 44.85 30.39 -7.10
CA PHE A 379 44.39 31.09 -8.31
C PHE A 379 43.66 32.40 -7.98
N LYS A 380 42.90 32.44 -6.88
CA LYS A 380 42.20 33.64 -6.42
C LYS A 380 43.13 34.67 -5.75
N LYS A 381 44.34 34.30 -5.40
CA LYS A 381 45.36 35.26 -4.94
C LYS A 381 46.12 35.77 -6.16
N PRO A 382 45.89 37.04 -6.59
CA PRO A 382 46.67 37.59 -7.69
C PRO A 382 48.15 37.54 -7.28
N ASP A 383 49.00 36.95 -8.11
CA ASP A 383 50.44 37.05 -7.95
C ASP A 383 50.83 38.54 -8.01
N PRO A 384 51.46 39.09 -6.95
CA PRO A 384 51.89 40.48 -6.97
C PRO A 384 52.76 40.88 -8.17
N ALA A 385 53.57 39.91 -8.67
CA ALA A 385 54.36 40.10 -9.88
C ALA A 385 53.49 40.18 -11.14
N TRP A 386 52.40 39.43 -11.20
CA TRP A 386 51.42 39.48 -12.28
C TRP A 386 50.64 40.80 -12.30
N LEU A 387 50.23 41.28 -11.13
CA LEU A 387 49.54 42.56 -10.99
C LEU A 387 50.46 43.72 -11.37
N ALA A 388 51.73 43.71 -10.91
CA ALA A 388 52.70 44.69 -11.30
C ALA A 388 52.95 44.69 -12.82
N GLY A 389 53.14 43.51 -13.43
CA GLY A 389 53.28 43.38 -14.89
C GLY A 389 52.01 43.80 -15.67
N PHE A 390 50.81 43.56 -15.10
CA PHE A 390 49.56 44.02 -15.70
C PHE A 390 49.38 45.56 -15.62
N ASP A 391 49.76 46.15 -14.49
CA ASP A 391 49.77 47.61 -14.34
C ASP A 391 50.79 48.28 -15.25
N GLU A 392 52.00 47.72 -15.41
CA GLU A 392 53.00 48.17 -16.41
C GLU A 392 52.46 48.02 -17.86
N TRP A 393 51.81 46.90 -18.17
CA TRP A 393 51.18 46.69 -19.48
C TRP A 393 50.04 47.70 -19.72
N LEU A 394 49.20 48.00 -18.71
CA LEU A 394 48.13 48.98 -18.78
C LEU A 394 48.70 50.39 -19.01
N ALA A 395 49.82 50.74 -18.35
CA ALA A 395 50.52 52.03 -18.57
C ALA A 395 51.08 52.17 -19.96
N LEU A 396 51.52 51.05 -20.57
CA LEU A 396 52.05 50.97 -21.95
C LEU A 396 50.98 50.76 -23.01
N LYS A 397 49.69 50.60 -22.56
CA LYS A 397 48.59 50.28 -23.47
C LYS A 397 48.58 51.25 -24.65
N PRO A 398 48.74 50.73 -25.90
CA PRO A 398 48.70 51.61 -27.07
C PRO A 398 47.37 52.35 -27.11
N LYS A 399 47.36 53.64 -27.38
CA LYS A 399 46.14 54.41 -27.64
C LYS A 399 45.51 53.87 -28.92
N LEU A 400 44.74 52.83 -28.82
CA LEU A 400 43.94 52.31 -29.90
C LEU A 400 42.92 53.36 -30.29
N ALA A 401 42.87 53.72 -31.59
CA ALA A 401 41.87 54.65 -32.10
C ALA A 401 40.47 54.05 -31.77
N GLU A 402 39.54 54.88 -31.37
CA GLU A 402 38.17 54.51 -30.92
C GLU A 402 37.43 53.60 -31.93
N LYS A 403 37.82 53.65 -33.22
CA LYS A 403 37.32 52.75 -34.27
C LYS A 403 37.83 51.30 -34.20
N GLN A 404 38.97 51.04 -33.55
CA GLN A 404 39.54 49.69 -33.42
C GLN A 404 39.01 48.99 -32.17
N LEU A 405 38.55 49.71 -31.18
CA LEU A 405 37.89 49.20 -29.97
C LEU A 405 36.43 48.71 -30.22
N LYS A 406 35.79 49.18 -31.28
CA LYS A 406 34.44 48.75 -31.69
C LYS A 406 34.43 47.54 -32.62
N ALA A 407 35.58 47.03 -33.03
CA ALA A 407 35.73 45.91 -33.94
C ALA A 407 36.31 44.64 -33.28
N ALA A 408 36.64 44.65 -31.97
CA ALA A 408 37.04 43.53 -31.14
C ALA A 408 35.96 43.26 -30.09
#